data_5ca8202b83c9f05d577a9a5dfea2c3bf
#
_entry.id   5ca8202b83c9f05d577a9a5dfea2c3bf
#
_cell.length_a   1.000
_cell.length_b   1.000
_cell.length_c   1.000
_cell.angle_alpha   90.00
_cell.angle_beta   90.00
_cell.angle_gamma   90.00
#
_symmetry.space_group_name_H-M   'P 1'
#
loop_
_entity.id
_entity.type
_entity.pdbx_description
1 polymer ?
#
loop_
_entity_poly.entity_id
_entity_poly.type
_entity_poly.pdbx_seq_one_letter_code
_entity_poly.pdbx_strand_id
1 'polypeptide(L)'
;MKNSETFERYEIEYQNADYYGEYKYADLLSKLSNLATKNAMEIGLWKESFNGKYGWVLVKQTVKLKRPLLVGEELIVSTRAKGERKIQYFRTYDLKINDEVVGGIYSIWTLIDIEKRRIVRPQKVGITIPECEEYSSFVEKYEPLLDIETQKVQTREVMYSDIDLNKHMNLSLIHI
;
A
#
# COMPACT_ATOMS: atom_id res chain seq x y z
N MET A 1 19.14 -11.22 -12.41
CA MET A 1 18.14 -11.13 -11.32
C MET A 1 17.18 -10.02 -11.67
N LYS A 2 15.85 -10.23 -11.63
CA LYS A 2 14.90 -9.12 -11.76
C LYS A 2 15.03 -8.28 -10.49
N ASN A 3 15.20 -6.99 -10.65
CA ASN A 3 15.25 -6.06 -9.52
C ASN A 3 13.94 -6.20 -8.73
N SER A 4 14.02 -6.65 -7.49
CA SER A 4 12.84 -6.88 -6.65
C SER A 4 12.23 -5.56 -6.12
N GLU A 5 12.94 -4.45 -6.32
CA GLU A 5 12.56 -3.12 -5.88
C GLU A 5 12.06 -2.27 -7.05
N THR A 6 10.98 -1.55 -6.80
CA THR A 6 10.49 -0.50 -7.68
C THR A 6 10.42 0.79 -6.87
N PHE A 7 10.85 1.90 -7.44
CA PHE A 7 10.77 3.20 -6.80
C PHE A 7 10.18 4.26 -7.73
N GLU A 8 9.63 5.30 -7.15
CA GLU A 8 9.18 6.51 -7.81
C GLU A 8 9.66 7.74 -7.02
N ARG A 9 9.89 8.82 -7.77
CA ARG A 9 10.30 10.13 -7.26
C ARG A 9 9.29 11.16 -7.72
N TYR A 10 8.80 12.00 -6.81
CA TYR A 10 7.88 13.07 -7.14
C TYR A 10 7.93 14.18 -6.08
N GLU A 11 7.61 15.38 -6.50
CA GLU A 11 7.42 16.51 -5.60
C GLU A 11 6.04 16.45 -4.94
N ILE A 12 5.96 16.81 -3.67
CA ILE A 12 4.70 16.95 -2.95
C ILE A 12 4.08 18.29 -3.34
N GLU A 13 3.05 18.23 -4.19
CA GLU A 13 2.39 19.41 -4.73
C GLU A 13 1.37 20.00 -3.75
N TYR A 14 1.03 21.28 -3.92
CA TYR A 14 0.02 21.99 -3.10
C TYR A 14 -1.32 21.27 -3.00
N GLN A 15 -1.81 20.72 -4.10
CA GLN A 15 -3.08 19.98 -4.14
C GLN A 15 -3.09 18.71 -3.27
N ASN A 16 -1.91 18.15 -3.02
CA ASN A 16 -1.71 16.95 -2.21
C ASN A 16 -1.46 17.26 -0.73
N ALA A 17 -1.39 18.54 -0.36
CA ALA A 17 -1.18 18.98 1.01
C ALA A 17 -2.50 19.37 1.70
N ASP A 18 -2.50 19.25 3.01
CA ASP A 18 -3.58 19.71 3.88
C ASP A 18 -3.41 21.19 4.27
N TYR A 19 -4.24 21.65 5.21
CA TYR A 19 -4.21 23.02 5.72
C TYR A 19 -2.87 23.41 6.39
N TYR A 20 -2.14 22.44 6.93
CA TYR A 20 -0.83 22.67 7.56
C TYR A 20 0.34 22.57 6.58
N GLY A 21 0.07 22.31 5.31
CA GLY A 21 1.09 22.06 4.30
C GLY A 21 1.69 20.66 4.38
N GLU A 22 1.05 19.75 5.12
CA GLU A 22 1.47 18.37 5.26
C GLU A 22 0.84 17.49 4.19
N TYR A 23 1.62 16.54 3.67
CA TYR A 23 1.15 15.61 2.65
C TYR A 23 -0.01 14.75 3.16
N LYS A 24 -1.15 14.81 2.47
CA LYS A 24 -2.34 14.05 2.86
C LYS A 24 -2.10 12.55 2.82
N TYR A 25 -2.47 11.86 3.88
CA TYR A 25 -2.40 10.39 3.94
C TYR A 25 -3.13 9.72 2.78
N ALA A 26 -4.28 10.24 2.37
CA ALA A 26 -5.06 9.75 1.24
C ALA A 26 -4.24 9.69 -0.05
N ASP A 27 -3.50 10.77 -0.35
CA ASP A 27 -2.67 10.87 -1.55
C ASP A 27 -1.45 9.95 -1.46
N LEU A 28 -0.80 9.89 -0.29
CA LEU A 28 0.28 8.95 -0.02
C LEU A 28 -0.19 7.50 -0.27
N LEU A 29 -1.29 7.08 0.35
CA LEU A 29 -1.82 5.72 0.19
C LEU A 29 -2.19 5.38 -1.27
N SER A 30 -2.73 6.34 -2.01
CA SER A 30 -3.00 6.19 -3.45
C SER A 30 -1.71 5.97 -4.25
N LYS A 31 -0.67 6.73 -3.98
CA LYS A 31 0.65 6.56 -4.61
C LYS A 31 1.26 5.19 -4.28
N LEU A 32 1.19 4.77 -3.01
CA LEU A 32 1.68 3.45 -2.58
C LEU A 32 0.96 2.31 -3.30
N SER A 33 -0.36 2.41 -3.47
CA SER A 33 -1.17 1.41 -4.18
C SER A 33 -0.75 1.29 -5.65
N ASN A 34 -0.55 2.41 -6.33
CA ASN A 34 -0.10 2.43 -7.72
C ASN A 34 1.31 1.82 -7.85
N LEU A 35 2.23 2.20 -6.97
CA LEU A 35 3.60 1.67 -6.96
C LEU A 35 3.63 0.16 -6.66
N ALA A 36 2.76 -0.32 -5.73
CA ALA A 36 2.60 -1.73 -5.46
C ALA A 36 2.14 -2.52 -6.69
N THR A 37 1.16 -1.97 -7.42
CA THR A 37 0.64 -2.58 -8.64
C THR A 37 1.73 -2.68 -9.71
N LYS A 38 2.49 -1.60 -9.93
CA LYS A 38 3.61 -1.57 -10.86
C LYS A 38 4.66 -2.63 -10.51
N ASN A 39 5.11 -2.66 -9.26
CA ASN A 39 6.05 -3.67 -8.79
C ASN A 39 5.49 -5.09 -8.94
N ALA A 40 4.21 -5.32 -8.58
CA ALA A 40 3.58 -6.62 -8.73
C ALA A 40 3.57 -7.12 -10.19
N MET A 41 3.38 -6.24 -11.16
CA MET A 41 3.51 -6.56 -12.59
C MET A 41 4.94 -6.91 -12.96
N GLU A 42 5.91 -6.12 -12.54
CA GLU A 42 7.35 -6.31 -12.83
C GLU A 42 7.90 -7.64 -12.31
N ILE A 43 7.48 -8.05 -11.11
CA ILE A 43 7.94 -9.30 -10.47
C ILE A 43 7.03 -10.50 -10.72
N GLY A 44 5.97 -10.34 -11.53
CA GLY A 44 5.08 -11.43 -11.94
C GLY A 44 4.00 -11.82 -10.95
N LEU A 45 3.73 -10.98 -9.94
CA LEU A 45 2.62 -11.18 -8.99
C LEU A 45 1.26 -10.72 -9.53
N TRP A 46 1.23 -10.03 -10.66
CA TRP A 46 0.04 -9.58 -11.35
C TRP A 46 0.14 -9.82 -12.85
N LYS A 47 -0.98 -10.21 -13.47
CA LYS A 47 -1.11 -10.43 -14.92
C LYS A 47 -2.42 -9.83 -15.39
N GLU A 48 -2.46 -9.29 -16.62
CA GLU A 48 -3.70 -8.74 -17.21
C GLU A 48 -4.86 -9.76 -17.26
N SER A 49 -4.54 -11.05 -17.43
CA SER A 49 -5.52 -12.14 -17.41
C SER A 49 -6.25 -12.33 -16.07
N PHE A 50 -5.82 -11.64 -15.03
CA PHE A 50 -6.48 -11.64 -13.72
C PHE A 50 -7.54 -10.56 -13.58
N ASN A 51 -7.56 -9.61 -14.52
CA ASN A 51 -8.46 -8.47 -14.45
C ASN A 51 -9.92 -8.93 -14.33
N GLY A 52 -10.62 -8.44 -13.31
CA GLY A 52 -12.00 -8.83 -13.00
C GLY A 52 -12.18 -10.21 -12.38
N LYS A 53 -11.15 -11.08 -12.34
CA LYS A 53 -11.24 -12.44 -11.80
C LYS A 53 -10.54 -12.62 -10.46
N TYR A 54 -9.33 -12.08 -10.34
CA TYR A 54 -8.54 -12.12 -9.11
C TYR A 54 -8.12 -10.73 -8.71
N GLY A 55 -7.96 -10.49 -7.41
CA GLY A 55 -7.51 -9.20 -6.88
C GLY A 55 -6.65 -9.37 -5.64
N TRP A 56 -5.60 -8.57 -5.53
CA TRP A 56 -4.86 -8.40 -4.29
C TRP A 56 -5.62 -7.44 -3.38
N VAL A 57 -5.94 -7.89 -2.18
CA VAL A 57 -6.65 -7.10 -1.17
C VAL A 57 -5.70 -6.77 -0.03
N LEU A 58 -5.62 -5.50 0.33
CA LEU A 58 -4.92 -5.05 1.51
C LEU A 58 -5.69 -5.46 2.76
N VAL A 59 -5.05 -6.22 3.64
CA VAL A 59 -5.66 -6.75 4.87
C VAL A 59 -5.29 -5.89 6.07
N LYS A 60 -4.01 -5.49 6.15
CA LYS A 60 -3.47 -4.71 7.27
C LYS A 60 -2.32 -3.84 6.78
N GLN A 61 -2.15 -2.69 7.42
CA GLN A 61 -1.07 -1.77 7.11
C GLN A 61 -0.60 -1.06 8.37
N THR A 62 0.69 -0.84 8.48
CA THR A 62 1.31 0.06 9.46
C THR A 62 2.07 1.12 8.70
N VAL A 63 1.82 2.38 9.01
CA VAL A 63 2.54 3.55 8.49
C VAL A 63 3.28 4.20 9.64
N LYS A 64 4.56 4.48 9.46
CA LYS A 64 5.36 5.24 10.43
C LYS A 64 6.11 6.35 9.71
N LEU A 65 5.97 7.55 10.22
CA LEU A 65 6.72 8.72 9.78
C LEU A 65 7.56 9.24 10.96
N LYS A 66 8.78 9.65 10.69
CA LYS A 66 9.63 10.35 11.68
C LYS A 66 9.18 11.80 11.88
N ARG A 67 8.59 12.38 10.82
CA ARG A 67 8.07 13.73 10.77
C ARG A 67 7.00 13.86 9.70
N PRO A 68 6.21 14.92 9.69
CA PRO A 68 5.35 15.25 8.55
C PRO A 68 6.17 15.38 7.25
N LEU A 69 5.56 15.02 6.12
CA LEU A 69 6.07 15.24 4.79
C LEU A 69 5.46 16.53 4.28
N LEU A 70 6.27 17.49 3.82
CA LEU A 70 5.81 18.85 3.54
C LEU A 70 5.71 19.13 2.05
N VAL A 71 4.81 20.04 1.67
CA VAL A 71 4.70 20.55 0.31
C VAL A 71 6.05 21.12 -0.18
N GLY A 72 6.39 20.86 -1.45
CA GLY A 72 7.66 21.26 -2.07
C GLY A 72 8.82 20.32 -1.79
N GLU A 73 8.66 19.32 -0.92
CA GLU A 73 9.69 18.29 -0.74
C GLU A 73 9.64 17.26 -1.87
N GLU A 74 10.82 16.83 -2.33
CA GLU A 74 10.96 15.71 -3.25
C GLU A 74 10.96 14.41 -2.46
N LEU A 75 9.89 13.62 -2.62
CA LEU A 75 9.72 12.32 -1.97
C LEU A 75 10.12 11.19 -2.91
N ILE A 76 11.01 10.32 -2.45
CA ILE A 76 11.34 9.06 -3.09
C ILE A 76 10.62 7.95 -2.30
N VAL A 77 9.80 7.19 -2.99
CA VAL A 77 9.12 6.02 -2.44
C VAL A 77 9.64 4.78 -3.12
N SER A 78 10.16 3.85 -2.36
CA SER A 78 10.52 2.53 -2.87
C SER A 78 9.64 1.44 -2.26
N THR A 79 9.42 0.34 -2.99
CA THR A 79 8.64 -0.80 -2.52
C THR A 79 9.26 -2.13 -2.92
N ARG A 80 9.11 -3.12 -2.04
CA ARG A 80 9.54 -4.51 -2.26
C ARG A 80 8.54 -5.50 -1.69
N ALA A 81 8.37 -6.64 -2.38
CA ALA A 81 7.75 -7.81 -1.77
C ALA A 81 8.70 -8.39 -0.71
N LYS A 82 8.17 -8.81 0.44
CA LYS A 82 8.94 -9.35 1.58
C LYS A 82 8.59 -10.80 1.92
N GLY A 83 8.07 -11.55 0.93
CA GLY A 83 7.72 -12.96 1.10
C GLY A 83 6.29 -13.21 1.52
N GLU A 84 6.05 -14.45 1.95
CA GLU A 84 4.72 -14.93 2.29
C GLU A 84 4.71 -15.79 3.57
N ARG A 85 3.55 -15.83 4.23
CA ARG A 85 3.26 -16.80 5.28
C ARG A 85 1.82 -17.29 5.13
N LYS A 86 1.63 -18.54 4.70
CA LYS A 86 0.31 -19.17 4.44
C LYS A 86 -0.42 -18.48 3.29
N ILE A 87 -1.36 -17.60 3.61
CA ILE A 87 -2.20 -16.83 2.67
C ILE A 87 -1.93 -15.33 2.78
N GLN A 88 -0.95 -14.93 3.57
CA GLN A 88 -0.54 -13.54 3.77
C GLN A 88 0.74 -13.27 2.99
N TYR A 89 0.76 -12.15 2.29
CA TYR A 89 1.85 -11.70 1.45
C TYR A 89 2.29 -10.34 1.97
N PHE A 90 3.59 -10.19 2.22
CA PHE A 90 4.14 -9.02 2.88
C PHE A 90 4.80 -8.10 1.87
N ARG A 91 4.66 -6.80 2.11
CA ARG A 91 5.27 -5.75 1.32
C ARG A 91 5.69 -4.61 2.22
N THR A 92 6.86 -4.05 1.95
CA THR A 92 7.37 -2.88 2.63
C THR A 92 7.56 -1.73 1.65
N TYR A 93 7.54 -0.52 2.22
CA TYR A 93 7.88 0.70 1.51
C TYR A 93 8.81 1.52 2.40
N ASP A 94 9.81 2.14 1.79
CA ASP A 94 10.64 3.13 2.44
C ASP A 94 10.41 4.49 1.79
N LEU A 95 10.31 5.51 2.63
CA LEU A 95 10.08 6.90 2.25
C LEU A 95 11.35 7.68 2.51
N LYS A 96 11.89 8.35 1.49
CA LYS A 96 13.12 9.14 1.61
C LYS A 96 12.92 10.56 1.09
N ILE A 97 13.57 11.50 1.76
CA ILE A 97 13.73 12.90 1.34
C ILE A 97 15.20 13.23 1.51
N ASN A 98 15.83 13.77 0.47
CA ASN A 98 17.28 14.06 0.44
C ASN A 98 18.13 12.85 0.86
N ASP A 99 17.79 11.65 0.36
CA ASP A 99 18.42 10.36 0.69
C ASP A 99 18.28 9.91 2.15
N GLU A 100 17.64 10.70 3.01
CA GLU A 100 17.33 10.32 4.39
C GLU A 100 16.00 9.55 4.45
N VAL A 101 15.97 8.43 5.18
CA VAL A 101 14.72 7.70 5.46
C VAL A 101 13.89 8.49 6.48
N VAL A 102 12.77 9.03 6.01
CA VAL A 102 11.81 9.82 6.81
C VAL A 102 10.61 9.02 7.28
N GLY A 103 10.44 7.80 6.77
CA GLY A 103 9.35 6.92 7.17
C GLY A 103 9.34 5.60 6.40
N GLY A 104 8.34 4.80 6.67
CA GLY A 104 8.11 3.55 5.96
C GLY A 104 6.76 2.94 6.26
N ILE A 105 6.43 1.93 5.47
CA ILE A 105 5.15 1.23 5.57
C ILE A 105 5.39 -0.28 5.51
N TYR A 106 4.63 -1.02 6.31
CA TYR A 106 4.51 -2.47 6.23
C TYR A 106 3.07 -2.84 5.92
N SER A 107 2.85 -3.65 4.91
CA SER A 107 1.51 -4.05 4.48
C SER A 107 1.38 -5.55 4.31
N ILE A 108 0.19 -6.07 4.63
CA ILE A 108 -0.20 -7.47 4.52
C ILE A 108 -1.33 -7.57 3.50
N TRP A 109 -1.12 -8.41 2.50
CA TRP A 109 -2.02 -8.62 1.39
C TRP A 109 -2.50 -10.06 1.31
N THR A 110 -3.64 -10.28 0.68
CA THR A 110 -4.13 -11.62 0.30
C THR A 110 -4.70 -11.58 -1.11
N LEU A 111 -4.60 -12.71 -1.82
CA LEU A 111 -5.22 -12.85 -3.14
C LEU A 111 -6.62 -13.43 -2.99
N ILE A 112 -7.60 -12.82 -3.66
CA ILE A 112 -8.99 -13.28 -3.69
C ILE A 112 -9.44 -13.62 -5.10
N ASP A 113 -10.33 -14.59 -5.21
CA ASP A 113 -11.21 -14.83 -6.35
C ASP A 113 -12.42 -13.89 -6.17
N ILE A 114 -12.53 -12.88 -7.04
CA ILE A 114 -13.52 -11.80 -6.93
C ILE A 114 -14.94 -12.36 -7.12
N GLU A 115 -15.12 -13.27 -8.08
CA GLU A 115 -16.42 -13.88 -8.37
C GLU A 115 -16.90 -14.76 -7.23
N LYS A 116 -16.01 -15.65 -6.75
CA LYS A 116 -16.32 -16.61 -5.69
C LYS A 116 -16.18 -16.02 -4.29
N ARG A 117 -15.73 -14.78 -4.16
CA ARG A 117 -15.50 -14.07 -2.88
C ARG A 117 -14.74 -14.89 -1.85
N ARG A 118 -13.65 -15.53 -2.28
CA ARG A 118 -12.83 -16.39 -1.40
C ARG A 118 -11.34 -16.20 -1.63
N ILE A 119 -10.58 -16.45 -0.60
CA ILE A 119 -9.12 -16.42 -0.66
C ILE A 119 -8.61 -17.54 -1.56
N VAL A 120 -7.62 -17.22 -2.38
CA VAL A 120 -6.96 -18.13 -3.31
C VAL A 120 -5.44 -18.07 -3.08
N ARG A 121 -4.79 -19.23 -3.11
CA ARG A 121 -3.33 -19.28 -3.10
C ARG A 121 -2.82 -18.92 -4.50
N PRO A 122 -1.83 -18.00 -4.64
CA PRO A 122 -1.25 -17.59 -5.91
C PRO A 122 -0.80 -18.76 -6.78
N GLN A 123 -0.20 -19.78 -6.20
CA GLN A 123 0.27 -20.96 -6.93
C GLN A 123 -0.86 -21.69 -7.67
N LYS A 124 -2.09 -21.65 -7.15
CA LYS A 124 -3.27 -22.28 -7.80
C LYS A 124 -3.73 -21.54 -9.05
N VAL A 125 -3.28 -20.31 -9.24
CA VAL A 125 -3.62 -19.46 -10.39
C VAL A 125 -2.38 -19.12 -11.24
N GLY A 126 -1.29 -19.90 -11.07
CA GLY A 126 -0.09 -19.79 -11.88
C GLY A 126 0.78 -18.58 -11.55
N ILE A 127 0.71 -18.08 -10.30
CA ILE A 127 1.66 -17.09 -9.76
C ILE A 127 2.70 -17.84 -8.92
N THR A 128 3.97 -17.57 -9.20
CA THR A 128 5.07 -17.98 -8.34
C THR A 128 5.48 -16.77 -7.50
N ILE A 129 5.51 -16.94 -6.18
CA ILE A 129 6.01 -15.89 -5.30
C ILE A 129 7.54 -15.88 -5.45
N PRO A 130 8.13 -14.72 -5.80
CA PRO A 130 9.58 -14.63 -5.95
C PRO A 130 10.27 -14.82 -4.60
N GLU A 131 11.46 -15.39 -4.63
CA GLU A 131 12.37 -15.36 -3.48
C GLU A 131 12.69 -13.90 -3.16
N CYS A 132 12.52 -13.54 -1.91
CA CYS A 132 12.78 -12.19 -1.43
C CYS A 132 14.16 -12.17 -0.76
N GLU A 133 15.01 -11.26 -1.22
CA GLU A 133 16.27 -10.98 -0.56
C GLU A 133 16.00 -10.42 0.85
N GLU A 134 16.79 -10.84 1.83
CA GLU A 134 16.77 -10.24 3.15
C GLU A 134 17.30 -8.81 3.04
N TYR A 135 16.47 -7.84 3.39
CA TYR A 135 16.88 -6.46 3.54
C TYR A 135 16.15 -5.82 4.72
N SER A 136 16.78 -4.83 5.33
CA SER A 136 16.18 -4.07 6.42
C SER A 136 15.37 -2.89 5.85
N SER A 137 14.12 -2.75 6.29
CA SER A 137 13.25 -1.63 5.98
C SER A 137 12.91 -0.84 7.25
N PHE A 138 12.50 0.41 7.11
CA PHE A 138 12.18 1.25 8.27
C PHE A 138 11.06 0.66 9.14
N VAL A 139 10.07 -0.03 8.52
CA VAL A 139 9.02 -0.76 9.23
C VAL A 139 9.10 -2.24 8.87
N GLU A 140 9.52 -3.07 9.83
CA GLU A 140 9.80 -4.49 9.62
C GLU A 140 8.59 -5.41 9.81
N LYS A 141 7.57 -4.95 10.52
CA LYS A 141 6.41 -5.77 10.88
C LYS A 141 5.15 -4.93 11.03
N TYR A 142 4.02 -5.61 10.94
CA TYR A 142 2.72 -5.04 11.30
C TYR A 142 2.66 -4.79 12.81
N GLU A 143 2.19 -3.61 13.19
CA GLU A 143 1.88 -3.26 14.57
C GLU A 143 0.36 -3.16 14.73
N PRO A 144 -0.26 -3.99 15.60
CA PRO A 144 -1.69 -3.93 15.82
C PRO A 144 -2.07 -2.59 16.49
N LEU A 145 -3.27 -2.12 16.18
CA LEU A 145 -3.86 -1.02 16.93
C LEU A 145 -4.08 -1.47 18.37
N LEU A 146 -3.79 -0.56 19.30
CA LEU A 146 -4.16 -0.76 20.70
C LEU A 146 -5.68 -0.70 20.83
N ASP A 147 -6.26 -1.48 21.76
CA ASP A 147 -7.65 -1.34 22.14
C ASP A 147 -7.84 0.04 22.80
N ILE A 148 -8.49 0.94 22.08
CA ILE A 148 -8.85 2.27 22.52
C ILE A 148 -10.37 2.39 22.54
N GLU A 149 -10.91 3.03 23.56
CA GLU A 149 -12.32 3.43 23.54
C GLU A 149 -12.54 4.40 22.41
N THR A 150 -13.51 4.08 21.53
CA THR A 150 -13.88 4.94 20.41
C THR A 150 -15.26 5.54 20.65
N GLN A 151 -15.44 6.79 20.26
CA GLN A 151 -16.72 7.47 20.26
C GLN A 151 -17.16 7.78 18.84
N LYS A 152 -18.44 7.60 18.55
CA LYS A 152 -19.01 8.01 17.26
C LYS A 152 -19.06 9.53 17.21
N VAL A 153 -18.21 10.12 16.39
CA VAL A 153 -18.11 11.58 16.23
C VAL A 153 -19.06 12.08 15.13
N GLN A 154 -19.17 11.35 14.03
CA GLN A 154 -19.91 11.78 12.86
C GLN A 154 -20.41 10.59 12.03
N THR A 155 -21.46 10.82 11.25
CA THR A 155 -21.92 9.94 10.17
C THR A 155 -21.80 10.69 8.84
N ARG A 156 -21.25 10.03 7.83
CA ARG A 156 -21.11 10.56 6.47
C ARG A 156 -21.80 9.60 5.49
N GLU A 157 -22.49 10.15 4.50
CA GLU A 157 -22.97 9.39 3.36
C GLU A 157 -21.81 9.14 2.38
N VAL A 158 -21.79 7.92 1.80
CA VAL A 158 -20.80 7.57 0.78
C VAL A 158 -21.20 8.19 -0.55
N MET A 159 -20.35 9.07 -1.08
CA MET A 159 -20.57 9.75 -2.36
C MET A 159 -20.03 8.90 -3.52
N TYR A 160 -20.51 9.17 -4.73
CA TYR A 160 -20.00 8.51 -5.94
C TYR A 160 -18.48 8.67 -6.10
N SER A 161 -17.94 9.84 -5.78
CA SER A 161 -16.51 10.15 -5.80
C SER A 161 -15.68 9.34 -4.79
N ASP A 162 -16.33 8.75 -3.80
CA ASP A 162 -15.65 7.98 -2.75
C ASP A 162 -15.43 6.52 -3.17
N ILE A 163 -16.07 6.09 -4.26
CA ILE A 163 -16.03 4.70 -4.73
C ILE A 163 -14.87 4.50 -5.71
N ASP A 164 -14.04 3.51 -5.45
CA ASP A 164 -12.95 3.09 -6.32
C ASP A 164 -13.39 2.08 -7.41
N LEU A 165 -12.45 1.64 -8.23
CA LEU A 165 -12.67 0.64 -9.28
C LEU A 165 -13.14 -0.73 -8.75
N ASN A 166 -12.91 -1.02 -7.48
CA ASN A 166 -13.37 -2.24 -6.81
C ASN A 166 -14.82 -2.11 -6.32
N LYS A 167 -15.47 -0.98 -6.58
CA LYS A 167 -16.83 -0.64 -6.13
C LYS A 167 -16.98 -0.59 -4.60
N HIS A 168 -15.92 -0.23 -3.92
CA HIS A 168 -15.86 -0.03 -2.48
C HIS A 168 -15.42 1.40 -2.18
N MET A 169 -15.71 1.88 -0.98
CA MET A 169 -15.15 3.14 -0.51
C MET A 169 -13.63 3.06 -0.55
N ASN A 170 -13.00 4.02 -1.22
CA ASN A 170 -11.55 4.04 -1.38
C ASN A 170 -10.87 4.07 0.00
N LEU A 171 -9.89 3.19 0.19
CA LEU A 171 -9.14 3.08 1.44
C LEU A 171 -8.48 4.42 1.85
N SER A 172 -8.08 5.22 0.88
CA SER A 172 -7.51 6.54 1.13
C SER A 172 -8.47 7.52 1.84
N LEU A 173 -9.77 7.23 1.84
CA LEU A 173 -10.78 8.01 2.54
C LEU A 173 -11.14 7.44 3.92
N ILE A 174 -10.71 6.21 4.20
CA ILE A 174 -10.91 5.51 5.48
C ILE A 174 -9.65 5.73 6.32
N HIS A 175 -9.36 6.97 6.67
CA HIS A 175 -8.29 7.30 7.60
C HIS A 175 -8.88 7.99 8.83
N ILE A 176 -8.35 7.64 9.92
CA ILE A 176 -8.78 8.12 11.24
C ILE A 176 -7.77 9.15 11.71
#